data_254807ce15f1eb8bf493ed37408d9439
#
_entry.id   254807ce15f1eb8bf493ed37408d9439
#
_cell.length_a   1.000
_cell.length_b   1.000
_cell.length_c   1.000
_cell.angle_alpha   90.00
_cell.angle_beta   90.00
_cell.angle_gamma   90.00
#
_symmetry.space_group_name_H-M   'P 1'
#
loop_
_entity.id
_entity.type
_entity.pdbx_description
1 polymer ?
#
loop_
_entity_poly.entity_id
_entity_poly.type
_entity_poly.pdbx_seq_one_letter_code
_entity_poly.pdbx_strand_id
1 'polypeptide(L)'
;MSASAWSLPASPFRFTLPVARIPLRGEGSLRVLHGQTTQAIEGAATGSLIETCCVTPTARLVALAAVAVVADGADLLVTAGSAAQVHQSLDRVLFPADRVALGEPQALLWHGLVQPDGEPGGAGWSLPGQHWLLAEGEALPEQLVAAAALSSEQQEQLRIHQGIPAPGAELSEEFNPFELGLRQRVSLEKGCYLGQETLAKLHSRDGLKQQLRRFVVAAGASAPEPGQQLRTATGERAAVVTSLQGDRGLLLLHRRCWDQSELAGLELSLPDAAAFDSH
;
A
#
# COMPACT_ATOMS: atom_id res chain seq x y z
N MET A 1 9.35 -25.28 18.64
CA MET A 1 10.26 -24.86 17.54
C MET A 1 10.45 -23.38 17.73
N SER A 2 11.70 -22.91 17.93
CA SER A 2 12.00 -21.49 18.16
C SER A 2 11.50 -20.70 16.93
N ALA A 3 10.61 -19.74 17.15
CA ALA A 3 10.23 -18.81 16.11
C ALA A 3 11.50 -18.16 15.56
N SER A 4 11.78 -18.35 14.29
CA SER A 4 12.91 -17.73 13.62
C SER A 4 12.73 -16.22 13.78
N ALA A 5 13.66 -15.56 14.49
CA ALA A 5 13.61 -14.11 14.64
C ALA A 5 13.59 -13.50 13.24
N TRP A 6 12.52 -12.78 12.91
CA TRP A 6 12.42 -12.09 11.64
C TRP A 6 13.55 -11.06 11.54
N SER A 7 14.34 -11.16 10.52
CA SER A 7 15.37 -10.16 10.18
C SER A 7 15.49 -10.03 8.68
N LEU A 8 15.59 -8.80 8.21
CA LEU A 8 16.00 -8.54 6.84
C LEU A 8 17.42 -9.05 6.61
N PRO A 9 17.79 -9.47 5.38
CA PRO A 9 19.15 -9.80 5.05
C PRO A 9 20.12 -8.66 5.41
N ALA A 10 21.28 -9.00 5.98
CA ALA A 10 22.34 -8.02 6.30
C ALA A 10 23.12 -7.55 5.06
N SER A 11 22.90 -8.14 3.91
CA SER A 11 23.50 -7.79 2.61
C SER A 11 22.43 -7.20 1.68
N PRO A 12 22.82 -6.50 0.61
CA PRO A 12 21.86 -6.00 -0.39
C PRO A 12 20.95 -7.11 -0.89
N PHE A 13 19.65 -6.82 -0.94
CA PHE A 13 18.66 -7.76 -1.40
C PHE A 13 17.68 -7.09 -2.38
N ARG A 14 17.03 -7.91 -3.19
CA ARG A 14 15.97 -7.46 -4.08
C ARG A 14 14.63 -8.09 -3.71
N PHE A 15 13.59 -7.31 -3.90
CA PHE A 15 12.23 -7.82 -3.92
C PHE A 15 11.65 -7.70 -5.34
N THR A 16 10.61 -8.47 -5.60
CA THR A 16 9.91 -8.46 -6.88
C THR A 16 8.42 -8.43 -6.63
N LEU A 17 7.73 -7.45 -7.24
CA LEU A 17 6.29 -7.31 -7.16
C LEU A 17 5.67 -7.40 -8.54
N PRO A 18 4.60 -8.19 -8.72
CA PRO A 18 3.77 -8.07 -9.90
C PRO A 18 3.06 -6.70 -9.89
N VAL A 19 3.10 -5.99 -10.99
CA VAL A 19 2.41 -4.71 -11.17
C VAL A 19 1.68 -4.70 -12.51
N ALA A 20 0.59 -3.93 -12.57
CA ALA A 20 -0.04 -3.63 -13.84
C ALA A 20 0.24 -2.16 -14.19
N ARG A 21 0.90 -1.94 -15.33
CA ARG A 21 1.18 -0.62 -15.89
C ARG A 21 0.01 -0.19 -16.76
N ILE A 22 -0.58 0.96 -16.49
CA ILE A 22 -1.61 1.62 -17.31
C ILE A 22 -0.99 2.90 -17.88
N PRO A 23 -0.64 2.93 -19.18
CA PRO A 23 -0.05 4.12 -19.80
C PRO A 23 -1.11 5.21 -20.01
N LEU A 24 -0.82 6.44 -19.64
CA LEU A 24 -1.55 7.64 -20.02
C LEU A 24 -0.60 8.56 -20.80
N ARG A 25 -0.92 8.87 -22.06
CA ARG A 25 -0.08 9.68 -22.93
C ARG A 25 -0.82 10.93 -23.38
N GLY A 26 -0.13 12.06 -23.34
CA GLY A 26 -0.65 13.36 -23.71
C GLY A 26 -0.57 14.38 -22.58
N GLU A 27 -0.73 15.66 -22.93
CA GLU A 27 -0.52 16.80 -22.02
C GLU A 27 -1.44 16.83 -20.79
N GLY A 28 -2.62 16.21 -20.88
CA GLY A 28 -3.59 16.16 -19.79
C GLY A 28 -3.36 15.01 -18.79
N SER A 29 -2.40 14.10 -19.02
CA SER A 29 -2.23 12.88 -18.26
C SER A 29 -2.05 13.13 -16.75
N LEU A 30 -1.18 14.08 -16.38
CA LEU A 30 -0.94 14.40 -14.97
C LEU A 30 -2.17 15.02 -14.29
N ARG A 31 -2.90 15.91 -15.01
CA ARG A 31 -4.14 16.52 -14.51
C ARG A 31 -5.22 15.47 -14.27
N VAL A 32 -5.39 14.53 -15.21
CA VAL A 32 -6.37 13.42 -15.05
C VAL A 32 -6.01 12.57 -13.84
N LEU A 33 -4.76 12.13 -13.71
CA LEU A 33 -4.31 11.34 -12.57
C LEU A 33 -4.40 12.12 -11.25
N HIS A 34 -4.12 13.44 -11.27
CA HIS A 34 -4.33 14.30 -10.11
C HIS A 34 -5.79 14.30 -9.65
N GLY A 35 -6.76 14.36 -10.57
CA GLY A 35 -8.19 14.33 -10.24
C GLY A 35 -8.73 12.93 -9.88
N GLN A 36 -8.08 11.86 -10.32
CA GLN A 36 -8.59 10.49 -10.17
C GLN A 36 -7.87 9.66 -9.09
N THR A 37 -6.77 10.17 -8.53
CA THR A 37 -6.02 9.51 -7.44
C THR A 37 -5.91 10.42 -6.23
N THR A 38 -5.46 9.89 -5.11
CA THR A 38 -5.48 10.63 -3.84
C THR A 38 -4.27 11.55 -3.60
N GLN A 39 -3.16 11.41 -4.36
CA GLN A 39 -1.94 12.21 -4.14
C GLN A 39 -1.79 13.33 -5.17
N ALA A 40 -1.02 14.36 -4.84
CA ALA A 40 -0.72 15.48 -5.74
C ALA A 40 0.20 15.01 -6.87
N ILE A 41 -0.28 15.08 -8.12
CA ILE A 41 0.41 14.61 -9.32
C ILE A 41 0.69 15.76 -10.29
N GLU A 42 -0.26 16.70 -10.44
CA GLU A 42 -0.12 17.83 -11.36
C GLU A 42 1.08 18.69 -10.98
N GLY A 43 1.91 19.04 -11.96
CA GLY A 43 3.16 19.79 -11.74
C GLY A 43 4.36 18.92 -11.34
N ALA A 44 4.22 17.62 -11.22
CA ALA A 44 5.35 16.73 -10.94
C ALA A 44 6.33 16.67 -12.12
N ALA A 45 7.63 16.65 -11.83
CA ALA A 45 8.68 16.60 -12.84
C ALA A 45 8.77 15.21 -13.50
N THR A 46 9.19 15.18 -14.76
CA THR A 46 9.56 13.93 -15.44
C THR A 46 10.62 13.17 -14.62
N GLY A 47 10.43 11.85 -14.48
CA GLY A 47 11.26 10.99 -13.63
C GLY A 47 10.76 10.87 -12.19
N SER A 48 9.75 11.66 -11.79
CA SER A 48 9.13 11.49 -10.48
C SER A 48 8.34 10.19 -10.40
N LEU A 49 8.37 9.59 -9.19
CA LEU A 49 7.57 8.44 -8.83
C LEU A 49 6.78 8.78 -7.57
N ILE A 50 5.45 8.74 -7.65
CA ILE A 50 4.56 9.26 -6.62
C ILE A 50 3.59 8.19 -6.21
N GLU A 51 3.69 7.72 -4.97
CA GLU A 51 2.76 6.75 -4.40
C GLU A 51 1.39 7.39 -4.16
N THR A 52 0.34 6.66 -4.48
CA THR A 52 -1.04 7.13 -4.38
C THR A 52 -2.01 5.97 -4.12
N CYS A 53 -3.27 6.31 -3.85
CA CYS A 53 -4.37 5.36 -3.83
C CYS A 53 -5.37 5.68 -4.94
N CYS A 54 -5.98 4.62 -5.49
CA CYS A 54 -7.20 4.72 -6.27
C CYS A 54 -8.36 4.39 -5.35
N VAL A 55 -9.37 5.26 -5.31
CA VAL A 55 -10.52 5.13 -4.41
C VAL A 55 -11.84 5.30 -5.16
N THR A 56 -12.94 4.85 -4.55
CA THR A 56 -14.29 5.14 -5.02
C THR A 56 -14.68 6.60 -4.68
N PRO A 57 -15.81 7.13 -5.22
CA PRO A 57 -16.34 8.43 -4.82
C PRO A 57 -16.61 8.55 -3.31
N THR A 58 -16.83 7.44 -2.62
CA THR A 58 -17.03 7.37 -1.17
C THR A 58 -15.73 7.08 -0.41
N ALA A 59 -14.57 7.29 -1.06
CA ALA A 59 -13.23 7.10 -0.51
C ALA A 59 -12.90 5.67 -0.05
N ARG A 60 -13.53 4.66 -0.66
CA ARG A 60 -13.19 3.25 -0.41
C ARG A 60 -12.02 2.84 -1.27
N LEU A 61 -11.09 2.10 -0.69
CA LEU A 61 -9.84 1.73 -1.37
C LEU A 61 -10.10 0.69 -2.47
N VAL A 62 -9.71 1.03 -3.71
CA VAL A 62 -9.80 0.16 -4.89
C VAL A 62 -8.45 -0.45 -5.22
N ALA A 63 -7.39 0.36 -5.16
CA ALA A 63 -6.04 -0.09 -5.48
C ALA A 63 -4.98 0.78 -4.80
N LEU A 64 -3.82 0.17 -4.55
CA LEU A 64 -2.56 0.87 -4.31
C LEU A 64 -1.87 1.08 -5.65
N ALA A 65 -1.33 2.25 -5.87
CA ALA A 65 -0.64 2.59 -7.10
C ALA A 65 0.53 3.53 -6.88
N ALA A 66 1.37 3.65 -7.90
CA ALA A 66 2.35 4.71 -8.03
C ALA A 66 2.25 5.34 -9.42
N VAL A 67 2.49 6.63 -9.53
CA VAL A 67 2.53 7.36 -10.79
C VAL A 67 3.98 7.62 -11.16
N ALA A 68 4.44 7.01 -12.25
CA ALA A 68 5.73 7.29 -12.85
C ALA A 68 5.55 8.34 -13.95
N VAL A 69 6.11 9.53 -13.74
CA VAL A 69 6.01 10.65 -14.70
C VAL A 69 7.03 10.47 -15.82
N VAL A 70 6.57 10.42 -17.06
CA VAL A 70 7.41 10.29 -18.26
C VAL A 70 7.29 11.54 -19.13
N ALA A 71 8.14 11.67 -20.14
CA ALA A 71 8.25 12.88 -20.96
C ALA A 71 6.95 13.26 -21.69
N ASP A 72 6.14 12.27 -22.07
CA ASP A 72 4.90 12.43 -22.85
C ASP A 72 3.63 12.09 -22.07
N GLY A 73 3.72 12.01 -20.73
CA GLY A 73 2.58 11.71 -19.86
C GLY A 73 2.98 11.01 -18.57
N ALA A 74 2.29 9.93 -18.23
CA ALA A 74 2.59 9.13 -17.05
C ALA A 74 2.22 7.66 -17.24
N ASP A 75 2.83 6.80 -16.43
CA ASP A 75 2.43 5.41 -16.22
C ASP A 75 1.82 5.28 -14.83
N LEU A 76 0.58 4.81 -14.76
CA LEU A 76 -0.03 4.43 -13.47
C LEU A 76 0.30 2.96 -13.21
N LEU A 77 1.10 2.72 -12.18
CA LEU A 77 1.58 1.40 -11.77
C LEU A 77 0.68 0.90 -10.64
N VAL A 78 -0.26 0.02 -10.94
CA VAL A 78 -1.12 -0.61 -9.93
C VAL A 78 -0.33 -1.72 -9.26
N THR A 79 0.03 -1.51 -8.00
CA THR A 79 0.87 -2.43 -7.21
C THR A 79 0.05 -3.45 -6.41
N ALA A 80 -1.20 -3.13 -6.10
CA ALA A 80 -2.15 -4.05 -5.48
C ALA A 80 -3.58 -3.61 -5.80
N GLY A 81 -4.50 -4.55 -5.94
CA GLY A 81 -5.89 -4.31 -6.30
C GLY A 81 -6.19 -4.60 -7.78
N SER A 82 -7.33 -4.12 -8.27
CA SER A 82 -7.81 -4.43 -9.61
C SER A 82 -7.41 -3.36 -10.64
N ALA A 83 -6.38 -3.65 -11.43
CA ALA A 83 -5.98 -2.78 -12.55
C ALA A 83 -7.11 -2.61 -13.59
N ALA A 84 -7.90 -3.65 -13.82
CA ALA A 84 -9.05 -3.58 -14.75
C ALA A 84 -10.12 -2.59 -14.24
N GLN A 85 -10.43 -2.59 -12.94
CA GLN A 85 -11.37 -1.65 -12.34
C GLN A 85 -10.83 -0.22 -12.39
N VAL A 86 -9.53 -0.03 -12.11
CA VAL A 86 -8.86 1.29 -12.23
C VAL A 86 -8.89 1.79 -13.66
N HIS A 87 -8.52 0.96 -14.63
CA HIS A 87 -8.56 1.31 -16.06
C HIS A 87 -9.98 1.70 -16.50
N GLN A 88 -10.98 0.89 -16.17
CA GLN A 88 -12.38 1.18 -16.49
C GLN A 88 -12.86 2.50 -15.85
N SER A 89 -12.41 2.81 -14.64
CA SER A 89 -12.76 4.07 -13.97
C SER A 89 -12.14 5.28 -14.66
N LEU A 90 -10.90 5.17 -15.14
CA LEU A 90 -10.23 6.20 -15.94
C LEU A 90 -10.91 6.39 -17.30
N ASP A 91 -11.20 5.30 -18.01
CA ASP A 91 -11.84 5.34 -19.32
C ASP A 91 -13.19 6.08 -19.31
N ARG A 92 -13.98 5.87 -18.26
CA ARG A 92 -15.29 6.51 -18.08
C ARG A 92 -15.26 8.03 -17.90
N VAL A 93 -14.14 8.58 -17.44
CA VAL A 93 -14.02 10.02 -17.13
C VAL A 93 -13.20 10.78 -18.14
N LEU A 94 -12.57 10.08 -19.09
CA LEU A 94 -11.77 10.70 -20.15
C LEU A 94 -12.66 11.20 -21.29
N PHE A 95 -12.44 12.46 -21.68
CA PHE A 95 -13.06 13.08 -22.82
C PHE A 95 -12.01 13.54 -23.82
N PRO A 96 -12.35 13.72 -25.12
CA PRO A 96 -11.41 14.22 -26.12
C PRO A 96 -10.72 15.53 -25.75
N ALA A 97 -11.39 16.39 -24.97
CA ALA A 97 -10.83 17.65 -24.47
C ALA A 97 -9.69 17.46 -23.45
N ASP A 98 -9.56 16.31 -22.83
CA ASP A 98 -8.47 16.03 -21.89
C ASP A 98 -7.14 15.80 -22.60
N ARG A 99 -7.17 15.47 -23.91
CA ARG A 99 -5.98 15.20 -24.73
C ARG A 99 -5.09 14.11 -24.12
N VAL A 100 -5.73 13.02 -23.69
CA VAL A 100 -5.09 11.85 -23.09
C VAL A 100 -5.46 10.61 -23.88
N ALA A 101 -4.46 9.85 -24.27
CA ALA A 101 -4.62 8.49 -24.76
C ALA A 101 -4.38 7.53 -23.60
N LEU A 102 -5.41 6.77 -23.24
CA LEU A 102 -5.35 5.71 -22.24
C LEU A 102 -4.93 4.40 -22.92
N GLY A 103 -3.84 3.79 -22.46
CA GLY A 103 -3.38 2.50 -22.95
C GLY A 103 -3.93 1.35 -22.10
N GLU A 104 -3.92 0.14 -22.71
CA GLU A 104 -4.35 -1.08 -22.02
C GLU A 104 -3.39 -1.45 -20.87
N PRO A 105 -3.90 -2.06 -19.80
CA PRO A 105 -3.08 -2.56 -18.70
C PRO A 105 -2.08 -3.61 -19.18
N GLN A 106 -0.83 -3.46 -18.79
CA GLN A 106 0.29 -4.35 -19.13
C GLN A 106 0.86 -4.96 -17.85
N ALA A 107 0.95 -6.28 -17.80
CA ALA A 107 1.59 -6.98 -16.68
C ALA A 107 3.11 -6.80 -16.76
N LEU A 108 3.71 -6.32 -15.67
CA LEU A 108 5.15 -6.16 -15.49
C LEU A 108 5.57 -6.68 -14.11
N LEU A 109 6.88 -6.86 -13.95
CA LEU A 109 7.51 -7.11 -12.67
C LEU A 109 8.28 -5.87 -12.23
N TRP A 110 7.98 -5.41 -11.03
CA TRP A 110 8.71 -4.34 -10.38
C TRP A 110 9.77 -4.93 -9.47
N HIS A 111 11.02 -4.67 -9.79
CA HIS A 111 12.15 -5.08 -8.97
C HIS A 111 12.70 -3.87 -8.21
N GLY A 112 12.83 -4.01 -6.89
CA GLY A 112 13.47 -3.01 -6.05
C GLY A 112 14.74 -3.57 -5.42
N LEU A 113 15.81 -2.78 -5.45
CA LEU A 113 17.07 -3.08 -4.76
C LEU A 113 17.10 -2.33 -3.43
N VAL A 114 17.25 -3.05 -2.34
CA VAL A 114 17.37 -2.50 -0.98
C VAL A 114 18.82 -2.64 -0.50
N GLN A 115 19.40 -1.52 -0.06
CA GLN A 115 20.72 -1.48 0.56
C GLN A 115 20.59 -1.59 2.08
N PRO A 116 21.44 -2.37 2.78
CA PRO A 116 21.34 -2.59 4.22
C PRO A 116 21.51 -1.32 5.07
N ASP A 117 22.30 -0.36 4.59
CA ASP A 117 22.59 0.90 5.27
C ASP A 117 21.50 1.97 5.07
N GLY A 118 20.53 1.72 4.18
CA GLY A 118 19.30 2.49 4.11
C GLY A 118 18.33 1.94 5.16
N GLU A 119 17.94 2.75 6.14
CA GLU A 119 16.74 2.43 6.90
C GLU A 119 15.71 1.90 5.90
N PRO A 120 15.10 0.71 6.09
CA PRO A 120 13.96 0.31 5.28
C PRO A 120 12.96 1.44 5.45
N GLY A 121 12.85 2.26 4.42
CA GLY A 121 12.28 3.59 4.52
C GLY A 121 10.98 3.59 5.26
N GLY A 122 10.82 4.55 6.13
CA GLY A 122 9.64 4.73 6.92
C GLY A 122 8.37 4.63 6.08
N ALA A 123 7.31 4.27 6.75
CA ALA A 123 5.91 4.32 6.34
C ALA A 123 5.60 4.03 4.87
N GLY A 124 5.30 2.77 4.64
CA GLY A 124 4.88 2.32 3.32
C GLY A 124 6.07 2.01 2.42
N TRP A 125 5.81 1.38 1.30
CA TRP A 125 6.82 1.14 0.27
C TRP A 125 7.41 2.48 -0.17
N SER A 126 8.36 3.03 0.58
CA SER A 126 9.28 3.98 0.00
C SER A 126 10.11 3.16 -0.96
N LEU A 127 9.81 3.37 -2.21
CA LEU A 127 10.47 2.68 -3.29
C LEU A 127 11.96 2.97 -3.16
N PRO A 128 12.82 1.97 -3.09
CA PRO A 128 14.25 2.19 -3.01
C PRO A 128 14.65 3.06 -4.19
N GLY A 129 15.67 3.87 -4.02
CA GLY A 129 16.13 4.79 -5.07
C GLY A 129 16.55 4.11 -6.38
N GLN A 130 16.61 2.77 -6.39
CA GLN A 130 16.88 1.95 -7.58
C GLN A 130 15.77 0.93 -7.75
N HIS A 131 15.04 1.03 -8.87
CA HIS A 131 13.97 0.12 -9.24
C HIS A 131 13.91 -0.04 -10.76
N TRP A 132 13.37 -1.18 -11.18
CA TRP A 132 13.23 -1.54 -12.58
C TRP A 132 11.85 -2.13 -12.83
N LEU A 133 11.25 -1.77 -13.96
CA LEU A 133 10.03 -2.37 -14.47
C LEU A 133 10.40 -3.22 -15.66
N LEU A 134 10.27 -4.53 -15.54
CA LEU A 134 10.66 -5.49 -16.57
C LEU A 134 9.46 -6.37 -16.95
N ALA A 135 9.44 -6.81 -18.20
CA ALA A 135 8.51 -7.85 -18.61
C ALA A 135 8.92 -9.20 -18.00
N GLU A 136 7.95 -10.10 -17.84
CA GLU A 136 8.25 -11.45 -17.38
C GLU A 136 9.21 -12.15 -18.35
N GLY A 137 10.30 -12.71 -17.81
CA GLY A 137 11.36 -13.36 -18.60
C GLY A 137 12.40 -12.41 -19.16
N GLU A 138 12.28 -11.11 -19.00
CA GLU A 138 13.31 -10.15 -19.37
C GLU A 138 14.56 -10.29 -18.48
N ALA A 139 15.74 -10.09 -19.05
CA ALA A 139 17.01 -10.24 -18.35
C ALA A 139 17.15 -9.19 -17.22
N LEU A 140 17.49 -9.65 -16.04
CA LEU A 140 17.74 -8.75 -14.90
C LEU A 140 19.05 -7.96 -15.12
N PRO A 141 19.06 -6.66 -14.80
CA PRO A 141 20.26 -5.86 -14.68
C PRO A 141 21.29 -6.47 -13.72
N GLU A 142 22.57 -6.24 -13.98
CA GLU A 142 23.68 -6.81 -13.20
C GLU A 142 23.54 -6.54 -11.70
N GLN A 143 23.12 -5.34 -11.33
CA GLN A 143 22.93 -4.94 -9.92
C GLN A 143 21.85 -5.80 -9.22
N LEU A 144 20.80 -6.20 -9.93
CA LEU A 144 19.76 -7.07 -9.41
C LEU A 144 20.22 -8.54 -9.36
N VAL A 145 21.03 -8.97 -10.33
CA VAL A 145 21.58 -10.34 -10.33
C VAL A 145 22.51 -10.54 -9.12
N ALA A 146 23.31 -9.54 -8.78
CA ALA A 146 24.23 -9.59 -7.65
C ALA A 146 23.54 -9.57 -6.28
N ALA A 147 22.31 -9.07 -6.20
CA ALA A 147 21.57 -8.97 -4.94
C ALA A 147 20.78 -10.26 -4.64
N ALA A 148 20.76 -10.68 -3.38
CA ALA A 148 19.96 -11.81 -2.93
C ALA A 148 18.46 -11.55 -3.18
N ALA A 149 17.77 -12.51 -3.81
CA ALA A 149 16.33 -12.42 -3.97
C ALA A 149 15.62 -12.80 -2.66
N LEU A 150 14.65 -12.01 -2.22
CA LEU A 150 13.76 -12.44 -1.14
C LEU A 150 12.87 -13.60 -1.63
N SER A 151 12.74 -14.62 -0.79
CA SER A 151 11.72 -15.66 -1.01
C SER A 151 10.31 -15.06 -0.88
N SER A 152 9.29 -15.76 -1.38
CA SER A 152 7.90 -15.33 -1.22
C SER A 152 7.52 -15.15 0.25
N GLU A 153 8.02 -16.04 1.13
CA GLU A 153 7.81 -15.94 2.58
C GLU A 153 8.44 -14.67 3.16
N GLN A 154 9.68 -14.37 2.78
CA GLN A 154 10.38 -13.17 3.24
C GLN A 154 9.71 -11.88 2.70
N GLN A 155 9.19 -11.91 1.48
CA GLN A 155 8.43 -10.78 0.92
C GLN A 155 7.13 -10.55 1.69
N GLU A 156 6.43 -11.62 2.07
CA GLU A 156 5.23 -11.51 2.89
C GLU A 156 5.55 -11.02 4.31
N GLN A 157 6.62 -11.49 4.92
CA GLN A 157 7.11 -10.98 6.21
C GLN A 157 7.44 -9.48 6.12
N LEU A 158 8.10 -9.05 5.05
CA LEU A 158 8.41 -7.63 4.81
C LEU A 158 7.12 -6.80 4.66
N ARG A 159 6.16 -7.28 3.87
CA ARG A 159 4.86 -6.64 3.68
C ARG A 159 4.14 -6.42 5.02
N ILE A 160 4.05 -7.48 5.83
CA ILE A 160 3.42 -7.44 7.16
C ILE A 160 4.15 -6.47 8.07
N HIS A 161 5.49 -6.50 8.06
CA HIS A 161 6.31 -5.59 8.87
C HIS A 161 6.05 -4.13 8.50
N GLN A 162 5.94 -3.81 7.22
CA GLN A 162 5.64 -2.47 6.73
C GLN A 162 4.16 -2.10 6.87
N GLY A 163 3.28 -3.05 7.13
CA GLY A 163 1.84 -2.84 7.22
C GLY A 163 1.17 -2.53 5.90
N ILE A 164 1.70 -3.08 4.79
CA ILE A 164 1.13 -2.85 3.47
C ILE A 164 -0.08 -3.73 3.24
N PRO A 165 -1.24 -3.15 2.85
CA PRO A 165 -2.46 -3.89 2.57
C PRO A 165 -2.31 -4.89 1.42
N ALA A 166 -2.77 -6.12 1.62
CA ALA A 166 -2.84 -7.15 0.59
C ALA A 166 -4.25 -7.26 -0.01
N PRO A 167 -4.36 -7.61 -1.31
CA PRO A 167 -5.63 -7.90 -1.94
C PRO A 167 -6.38 -9.05 -1.24
N GLY A 168 -7.69 -8.89 -1.09
CA GLY A 168 -8.56 -9.91 -0.48
C GLY A 168 -8.52 -9.98 1.05
N ALA A 169 -7.58 -9.27 1.69
CA ALA A 169 -7.48 -9.16 3.14
C ALA A 169 -7.74 -7.71 3.58
N GLU A 170 -6.73 -6.85 3.55
CA GLU A 170 -6.87 -5.44 3.95
C GLU A 170 -7.34 -4.53 2.80
N LEU A 171 -6.92 -4.85 1.55
CA LEU A 171 -7.30 -4.05 0.40
C LEU A 171 -8.66 -4.49 -0.13
N SER A 172 -9.69 -3.76 0.27
CA SER A 172 -11.07 -3.96 -0.17
C SER A 172 -11.86 -2.64 -0.11
N GLU A 173 -13.00 -2.60 -0.79
CA GLU A 173 -13.93 -1.45 -0.74
C GLU A 173 -14.66 -1.29 0.61
N GLU A 174 -14.30 -2.07 1.63
CA GLU A 174 -14.79 -1.89 3.00
C GLU A 174 -14.03 -0.81 3.75
N PHE A 175 -12.78 -0.54 3.36
CA PHE A 175 -11.86 0.33 4.09
C PHE A 175 -11.50 1.57 3.30
N ASN A 176 -11.09 2.60 4.02
CA ASN A 176 -10.52 3.81 3.44
C ASN A 176 -9.00 3.86 3.70
N PRO A 177 -8.24 4.68 2.95
CA PRO A 177 -6.79 4.76 3.12
C PRO A 177 -6.32 5.06 4.54
N PHE A 178 -7.07 5.86 5.30
CA PHE A 178 -6.65 6.24 6.66
C PHE A 178 -6.78 5.09 7.66
N GLU A 179 -7.81 4.26 7.53
CA GLU A 179 -7.95 3.05 8.36
C GLU A 179 -6.79 2.07 8.17
N LEU A 180 -6.16 2.10 6.99
CA LEU A 180 -5.07 1.20 6.61
C LEU A 180 -3.66 1.80 6.76
N GLY A 181 -3.53 2.98 7.38
CA GLY A 181 -2.22 3.60 7.57
C GLY A 181 -1.61 4.21 6.32
N LEU A 182 -2.41 4.55 5.31
CA LEU A 182 -1.96 5.07 4.03
C LEU A 182 -2.04 6.61 3.95
N ARG A 183 -1.91 7.30 5.09
CA ARG A 183 -2.04 8.76 5.15
C ARG A 183 -1.08 9.48 4.21
N GLN A 184 0.14 8.99 4.07
CA GLN A 184 1.16 9.60 3.22
C GLN A 184 0.84 9.49 1.72
N ARG A 185 -0.05 8.57 1.32
CA ARG A 185 -0.53 8.44 -0.06
C ARG A 185 -1.72 9.33 -0.38
N VAL A 186 -2.13 10.19 0.57
CA VAL A 186 -3.31 11.06 0.44
C VAL A 186 -2.90 12.52 0.68
N SER A 187 -3.11 13.38 -0.31
CA SER A 187 -2.99 14.83 -0.14
C SER A 187 -4.36 15.39 0.26
N LEU A 188 -4.40 16.13 1.37
CA LEU A 188 -5.58 16.90 1.77
C LEU A 188 -5.52 18.35 1.27
N GLU A 189 -4.38 18.79 0.75
CA GLU A 189 -4.10 20.18 0.34
C GLU A 189 -4.23 20.40 -1.17
N LYS A 190 -4.19 19.32 -1.96
CA LYS A 190 -4.35 19.45 -3.40
C LYS A 190 -5.79 19.82 -3.80
N GLY A 191 -5.98 20.26 -5.04
CA GLY A 191 -7.30 20.55 -5.61
C GLY A 191 -8.25 19.35 -5.61
N CYS A 192 -9.42 19.52 -6.21
CA CYS A 192 -10.48 18.50 -6.18
C CYS A 192 -10.03 17.16 -6.79
N TYR A 193 -10.35 16.08 -6.10
CA TYR A 193 -10.15 14.71 -6.58
C TYR A 193 -11.24 13.76 -6.08
N LEU A 194 -11.34 12.61 -6.71
CA LEU A 194 -12.32 11.56 -6.38
C LEU A 194 -12.20 11.13 -4.91
N GLY A 195 -13.29 11.20 -4.15
CA GLY A 195 -13.36 10.81 -2.73
C GLY A 195 -12.84 11.84 -1.73
N GLN A 196 -12.32 12.99 -2.17
CA GLN A 196 -11.73 14.02 -1.32
C GLN A 196 -12.65 14.47 -0.17
N GLU A 197 -13.91 14.75 -0.44
CA GLU A 197 -14.84 15.26 0.58
C GLU A 197 -14.98 14.27 1.76
N THR A 198 -15.06 12.99 1.46
CA THR A 198 -15.16 11.94 2.48
C THR A 198 -13.86 11.83 3.28
N LEU A 199 -12.69 11.84 2.61
CA LEU A 199 -11.39 11.81 3.28
C LEU A 199 -11.18 13.04 4.17
N ALA A 200 -11.48 14.23 3.68
CA ALA A 200 -11.38 15.45 4.46
C ALA A 200 -12.29 15.43 5.70
N LYS A 201 -13.52 14.93 5.58
CA LYS A 201 -14.44 14.76 6.71
C LYS A 201 -13.93 13.73 7.73
N LEU A 202 -13.38 12.61 7.26
CA LEU A 202 -12.80 11.57 8.14
C LEU A 202 -11.63 12.14 8.94
N HIS A 203 -10.76 12.89 8.27
CA HIS A 203 -9.61 13.53 8.91
C HIS A 203 -10.05 14.60 9.93
N SER A 204 -10.89 15.57 9.51
CA SER A 204 -11.28 16.71 10.36
C SER A 204 -12.15 16.33 11.57
N ARG A 205 -12.86 15.20 11.50
CA ARG A 205 -13.78 14.74 12.57
C ARG A 205 -13.25 13.57 13.37
N ASP A 206 -12.00 13.17 13.12
CA ASP A 206 -11.42 11.95 13.70
C ASP A 206 -12.38 10.75 13.59
N GLY A 207 -12.93 10.57 12.37
CA GLY A 207 -14.06 9.68 12.09
C GLY A 207 -13.71 8.22 11.84
N LEU A 208 -12.47 7.80 12.09
CA LEU A 208 -12.03 6.42 11.84
C LEU A 208 -12.69 5.47 12.84
N LYS A 209 -13.15 4.33 12.36
CA LYS A 209 -13.79 3.29 13.19
C LYS A 209 -12.82 2.20 13.59
N GLN A 210 -11.77 2.01 12.82
CA GLN A 210 -10.78 0.95 13.00
C GLN A 210 -9.43 1.43 12.46
N GLN A 211 -8.38 0.71 12.81
CA GLN A 211 -7.01 1.03 12.43
C GLN A 211 -6.21 -0.25 12.24
N LEU A 212 -5.42 -0.31 11.17
CA LEU A 212 -4.50 -1.41 10.94
C LEU A 212 -3.40 -1.42 12.00
N ARG A 213 -3.16 -2.59 12.59
CA ARG A 213 -2.10 -2.85 13.56
C ARG A 213 -1.29 -4.05 13.13
N ARG A 214 -0.02 -4.03 13.44
CA ARG A 214 0.82 -5.24 13.48
C ARG A 214 0.61 -5.94 14.80
N PHE A 215 0.79 -7.24 14.78
CA PHE A 215 0.88 -8.02 16.01
C PHE A 215 2.01 -9.05 15.96
N VAL A 216 2.46 -9.45 17.13
CA VAL A 216 3.32 -10.60 17.36
C VAL A 216 2.60 -11.54 18.33
N VAL A 217 2.61 -12.82 18.02
CA VAL A 217 2.02 -13.84 18.91
C VAL A 217 2.92 -14.00 20.12
N ALA A 218 2.40 -13.75 21.32
CA ALA A 218 3.15 -13.88 22.56
C ALA A 218 3.62 -15.32 22.78
N ALA A 219 4.75 -15.49 23.47
CA ALA A 219 5.30 -16.81 23.74
C ALA A 219 4.28 -17.70 24.50
N GLY A 220 3.97 -18.86 23.94
CA GLY A 220 2.99 -19.82 24.50
C GLY A 220 1.53 -19.53 24.14
N ALA A 221 1.23 -18.41 23.46
CA ALA A 221 -0.11 -18.18 22.92
C ALA A 221 -0.35 -18.94 21.61
N SER A 222 -1.60 -19.21 21.29
CA SER A 222 -1.99 -19.80 20.01
C SER A 222 -2.04 -18.71 18.93
N ALA A 223 -1.43 -18.98 17.78
CA ALA A 223 -1.55 -18.10 16.62
C ALA A 223 -3.01 -18.04 16.13
N PRO A 224 -3.54 -16.86 15.85
CA PRO A 224 -4.89 -16.73 15.29
C PRO A 224 -4.88 -17.08 13.81
N GLU A 225 -6.07 -17.29 13.22
CA GLU A 225 -6.23 -17.47 11.78
C GLU A 225 -6.65 -16.17 11.08
N PRO A 226 -6.25 -15.91 9.82
CA PRO A 226 -6.83 -14.82 9.02
C PRO A 226 -8.36 -14.95 8.95
N GLY A 227 -9.07 -13.82 9.13
CA GLY A 227 -10.52 -13.77 9.26
C GLY A 227 -11.03 -13.98 10.69
N GLN A 228 -10.21 -14.43 11.62
CA GLN A 228 -10.62 -14.62 13.02
C GLN A 228 -10.98 -13.29 13.68
N GLN A 229 -12.16 -13.28 14.34
CA GLN A 229 -12.59 -12.15 15.16
C GLN A 229 -12.05 -12.30 16.58
N LEU A 230 -11.29 -11.30 17.00
CA LEU A 230 -10.81 -11.21 18.39
C LEU A 230 -11.78 -10.41 19.25
N ARG A 231 -11.86 -10.78 20.53
CA ARG A 231 -12.74 -10.14 21.50
C ARG A 231 -11.93 -9.65 22.71
N THR A 232 -12.44 -8.62 23.36
CA THR A 232 -11.95 -8.17 24.67
C THR A 232 -12.23 -9.22 25.75
N ALA A 233 -11.64 -9.06 26.93
CA ALA A 233 -11.95 -9.88 28.09
C ALA A 233 -13.43 -9.82 28.50
N THR A 234 -14.14 -8.74 28.14
CA THR A 234 -15.59 -8.56 28.35
C THR A 234 -16.46 -9.15 27.25
N GLY A 235 -15.86 -9.81 26.24
CA GLY A 235 -16.57 -10.48 25.14
C GLY A 235 -16.96 -9.59 23.94
N GLU A 236 -16.62 -8.30 23.96
CA GLU A 236 -16.91 -7.39 22.86
C GLU A 236 -15.96 -7.59 21.67
N ARG A 237 -16.44 -7.32 20.43
CA ARG A 237 -15.56 -7.35 19.23
C ARG A 237 -14.46 -6.30 19.39
N ALA A 238 -13.23 -6.75 19.28
CA ALA A 238 -12.04 -5.88 19.40
C ALA A 238 -11.29 -5.72 18.09
N ALA A 239 -11.09 -6.81 17.34
CA ALA A 239 -10.32 -6.79 16.10
C ALA A 239 -10.73 -7.92 15.15
N VAL A 240 -10.26 -7.82 13.91
CA VAL A 240 -10.27 -8.91 12.92
C VAL A 240 -8.86 -9.12 12.42
N VAL A 241 -8.36 -10.34 12.51
CA VAL A 241 -7.06 -10.72 11.93
C VAL A 241 -7.18 -10.74 10.42
N THR A 242 -6.26 -10.10 9.72
CA THR A 242 -6.31 -9.99 8.26
C THR A 242 -5.18 -10.75 7.57
N SER A 243 -3.99 -10.74 8.14
CA SER A 243 -2.82 -11.45 7.61
C SER A 243 -2.03 -12.12 8.73
N LEU A 244 -1.40 -13.26 8.41
CA LEU A 244 -0.49 -13.97 9.32
C LEU A 244 0.63 -14.65 8.54
N GLN A 245 1.87 -14.47 8.99
CA GLN A 245 3.04 -15.20 8.52
C GLN A 245 3.94 -15.55 9.72
N GLY A 246 4.04 -16.83 10.03
CA GLY A 246 4.75 -17.29 11.23
C GLY A 246 4.06 -16.84 12.52
N ASP A 247 4.78 -16.09 13.33
CA ASP A 247 4.31 -15.51 14.59
C ASP A 247 3.84 -14.04 14.48
N ARG A 248 3.80 -13.47 13.27
CA ARG A 248 3.50 -12.06 13.02
C ARG A 248 2.37 -11.88 12.02
N GLY A 249 1.60 -10.82 12.21
CA GLY A 249 0.48 -10.56 11.32
C GLY A 249 -0.03 -9.13 11.39
N LEU A 250 -1.12 -8.92 10.66
CA LEU A 250 -1.90 -7.69 10.63
C LEU A 250 -3.32 -7.97 11.11
N LEU A 251 -3.89 -6.97 11.76
CA LEU A 251 -5.29 -6.98 12.18
C LEU A 251 -5.88 -5.57 12.08
N LEU A 252 -7.18 -5.50 11.93
CA LEU A 252 -7.95 -4.26 12.02
C LEU A 252 -8.50 -4.13 13.43
N LEU A 253 -7.92 -3.20 14.18
CA LEU A 253 -8.28 -2.92 15.57
C LEU A 253 -9.40 -1.90 15.66
N HIS A 254 -10.47 -2.22 16.37
CA HIS A 254 -11.59 -1.31 16.57
C HIS A 254 -11.19 -0.10 17.41
N ARG A 255 -11.73 1.09 17.12
CA ARG A 255 -11.37 2.37 17.75
C ARG A 255 -11.34 2.32 19.28
N ARG A 256 -12.30 1.68 19.92
CA ARG A 256 -12.37 1.56 21.38
C ARG A 256 -11.22 0.79 22.03
N CYS A 257 -10.39 0.11 21.22
CA CYS A 257 -9.26 -0.69 21.68
C CYS A 257 -7.90 -0.10 21.24
N TRP A 258 -7.85 1.12 20.70
CA TRP A 258 -6.61 1.69 20.19
C TRP A 258 -5.53 1.90 21.25
N ASP A 259 -5.92 2.08 22.49
CA ASP A 259 -5.00 2.22 23.63
C ASP A 259 -4.40 0.89 24.10
N GLN A 260 -4.87 -0.24 23.55
CA GLN A 260 -4.38 -1.56 23.94
C GLN A 260 -3.08 -1.87 23.21
N SER A 261 -2.06 -2.26 23.98
CA SER A 261 -0.81 -2.82 23.48
C SER A 261 -0.83 -4.35 23.39
N GLU A 262 -1.87 -4.99 23.96
CA GLU A 262 -2.05 -6.44 23.94
C GLU A 262 -3.53 -6.80 23.75
N LEU A 263 -3.79 -7.87 23.02
CA LEU A 263 -5.13 -8.41 22.81
C LEU A 263 -5.09 -9.92 22.58
N ALA A 264 -5.76 -10.70 23.41
CA ALA A 264 -5.92 -12.15 23.24
C ALA A 264 -4.60 -12.92 23.03
N GLY A 265 -3.53 -12.54 23.73
CA GLY A 265 -2.20 -13.13 23.58
C GLY A 265 -1.38 -12.61 22.40
N LEU A 266 -1.78 -11.50 21.81
CA LEU A 266 -1.08 -10.81 20.75
C LEU A 266 -0.51 -9.49 21.28
N GLU A 267 0.77 -9.23 21.04
CA GLU A 267 1.42 -7.94 21.27
C GLU A 267 1.17 -7.03 20.07
N LEU A 268 0.56 -5.86 20.30
CA LEU A 268 0.13 -4.95 19.24
C LEU A 268 1.09 -3.77 19.05
N SER A 269 1.32 -3.37 17.81
CA SER A 269 2.07 -2.16 17.46
C SER A 269 1.50 -1.50 16.22
N LEU A 270 1.81 -0.21 16.01
CA LEU A 270 1.57 0.44 14.73
C LEU A 270 2.52 -0.12 13.67
N PRO A 271 2.08 -0.28 12.42
CA PRO A 271 2.96 -0.66 11.32
C PRO A 271 4.08 0.37 11.13
N ASP A 272 3.70 1.64 11.15
CA ASP A 272 4.61 2.79 11.18
C ASP A 272 3.92 3.92 11.94
N ALA A 273 4.65 4.59 12.83
CA ALA A 273 4.12 5.70 13.62
C ALA A 273 3.68 6.90 12.76
N ALA A 274 4.31 7.10 11.61
CA ALA A 274 3.98 8.18 10.68
C ALA A 274 2.79 7.87 9.76
N ALA A 275 2.35 6.61 9.68
CA ALA A 275 1.22 6.18 8.86
C ALA A 275 -0.14 6.61 9.41
N PHE A 276 -0.19 6.93 10.69
CA PHE A 276 -1.38 7.39 11.41
C PHE A 276 -1.02 8.70 12.11
N ASP A 277 -1.56 9.82 11.62
CA ASP A 277 -1.38 11.10 12.30
C ASP A 277 -1.80 10.96 13.77
N SER A 278 -0.85 11.20 14.66
CA SER A 278 -1.14 11.47 16.07
C SER A 278 -1.76 12.87 16.14
N HIS A 279 -3.05 12.95 16.35
CA HIS A 279 -3.70 14.19 16.78
C HIS A 279 -3.41 14.44 18.26
#